data_c078efc4fb217fe5cb94e342e5ea3e45
#
_entry.id   c078efc4fb217fe5cb94e342e5ea3e45
#
_cell.length_a   1.000
_cell.length_b   1.000
_cell.length_c   1.000
_cell.angle_alpha   90.00
_cell.angle_beta   90.00
_cell.angle_gamma   90.00
#
_symmetry.space_group_name_H-M   'P 1'
#
loop_
_entity.id
_entity.type
_entity.pdbx_description
1 polymer ?
#
loop_
_entity_poly.entity_id
_entity_poly.type
_entity_poly.pdbx_seq_one_letter_code
_entity_poly.pdbx_strand_id
1 'polypeptide(L)'
;MRLPLLAPVVPALVNAVYEQLHKYDSTWRHFLPSQPANSNLLKYALENLTEDHEIIKNRKEHLSRYLVNLVTKPYDGKMVTYLDMVGKIHTSKAGNPKTTIPLVQMNALMGFVSDAIIQTILSLNLDRKQETQTLSAFNKLLWVQNDLINRHYSN
;
A
#
# COMPACT_ATOMS: atom_id res chain seq x y z
N MET A 1 9.81 17.24 -5.66
CA MET A 1 9.86 16.60 -6.98
C MET A 1 8.54 15.88 -7.20
N ARG A 2 7.95 15.94 -8.37
CA ARG A 2 6.69 15.24 -8.70
C ARG A 2 7.01 14.04 -9.58
N LEU A 3 6.29 12.94 -9.40
CA LEU A 3 6.42 11.73 -10.23
C LEU A 3 5.13 11.49 -11.06
N PRO A 4 4.57 12.53 -11.75
CA PRO A 4 3.27 12.41 -12.42
C PRO A 4 3.28 11.39 -13.56
N LEU A 5 4.44 11.05 -14.11
CA LEU A 5 4.60 10.04 -15.14
C LEU A 5 4.24 8.61 -14.64
N LEU A 6 4.18 8.40 -13.33
CA LEU A 6 3.76 7.13 -12.74
C LEU A 6 2.23 7.04 -12.52
N ALA A 7 1.50 8.16 -12.61
CA ALA A 7 0.04 8.15 -12.38
C ALA A 7 -0.73 7.20 -13.32
N PRO A 8 -0.40 7.08 -14.62
CA PRO A 8 -1.11 6.15 -15.52
C PRO A 8 -0.96 4.67 -15.16
N VAL A 9 0.11 4.29 -14.45
CA VAL A 9 0.38 2.88 -14.08
C VAL A 9 -0.21 2.49 -12.73
N VAL A 10 -0.75 3.45 -11.98
CA VAL A 10 -1.36 3.20 -10.66
C VAL A 10 -2.43 2.11 -10.67
N PRO A 11 -3.37 2.04 -11.64
CA PRO A 11 -4.37 0.97 -11.65
C PRO A 11 -3.77 -0.42 -11.76
N ALA A 12 -2.75 -0.61 -12.60
CA ALA A 12 -2.06 -1.89 -12.75
C ALA A 12 -1.31 -2.27 -11.48
N LEU A 13 -0.64 -1.29 -10.83
CA LEU A 13 0.05 -1.51 -9.56
C LEU A 13 -0.93 -1.91 -8.45
N VAL A 14 -2.09 -1.24 -8.35
CA VAL A 14 -3.13 -1.58 -7.37
C VAL A 14 -3.59 -3.03 -7.55
N ASN A 15 -3.87 -3.46 -8.78
CA ASN A 15 -4.27 -4.83 -9.05
C ASN A 15 -3.18 -5.82 -8.65
N ALA A 16 -1.92 -5.59 -9.04
CA ALA A 16 -0.80 -6.45 -8.68
C ALA A 16 -0.63 -6.57 -7.15
N VAL A 17 -0.83 -5.48 -6.40
CA VAL A 17 -0.80 -5.50 -4.93
C VAL A 17 -1.89 -6.41 -4.38
N TYR A 18 -3.14 -6.28 -4.84
CA TYR A 18 -4.24 -7.09 -4.32
C TYR A 18 -4.16 -8.55 -4.75
N GLU A 19 -3.71 -8.85 -5.97
CA GLU A 19 -3.38 -10.20 -6.41
C GLU A 19 -2.31 -10.84 -5.49
N GLN A 20 -1.27 -10.08 -5.13
CA GLN A 20 -0.24 -10.58 -4.22
C GLN A 20 -0.77 -10.81 -2.80
N LEU A 21 -1.60 -9.92 -2.27
CA LEU A 21 -2.21 -10.06 -0.94
C LEU A 21 -3.19 -11.23 -0.90
N HIS A 22 -3.91 -11.50 -2.00
CA HIS A 22 -4.88 -12.60 -2.09
C HIS A 22 -4.25 -14.00 -2.07
N LYS A 23 -2.98 -14.11 -2.44
CA LYS A 23 -2.26 -15.41 -2.44
C LYS A 23 -2.09 -16.02 -1.04
N TYR A 24 -2.23 -15.23 0.01
CA TYR A 24 -1.94 -15.66 1.38
C TYR A 24 -3.10 -15.32 2.33
N ASP A 25 -3.66 -16.34 2.98
CA ASP A 25 -4.70 -16.17 3.99
C ASP A 25 -4.28 -15.22 5.12
N SER A 26 -3.00 -15.26 5.47
CA SER A 26 -2.41 -14.38 6.51
C SER A 26 -2.53 -12.89 6.20
N THR A 27 -2.54 -12.51 4.94
CA THR A 27 -2.74 -11.12 4.49
C THR A 27 -4.21 -10.84 4.15
N TRP A 28 -4.88 -11.77 3.48
CA TRP A 28 -6.25 -11.59 3.00
C TRP A 28 -7.28 -11.48 4.12
N ARG A 29 -7.06 -12.20 5.22
CA ARG A 29 -7.92 -12.16 6.41
C ARG A 29 -8.12 -10.76 7.01
N HIS A 30 -7.19 -9.82 6.81
CA HIS A 30 -7.31 -8.45 7.33
C HIS A 30 -8.42 -7.63 6.68
N PHE A 31 -8.96 -8.08 5.55
CA PHE A 31 -10.08 -7.45 4.88
C PHE A 31 -11.45 -7.93 5.37
N LEU A 32 -11.50 -9.03 6.14
CA LEU A 32 -12.75 -9.51 6.72
C LEU A 32 -13.27 -8.52 7.78
N PRO A 33 -14.59 -8.22 7.78
CA PRO A 33 -15.21 -7.35 8.80
C PRO A 33 -15.04 -7.89 10.23
N SER A 34 -15.01 -9.22 10.36
CA SER A 34 -14.72 -9.93 11.61
C SER A 34 -13.96 -11.20 11.28
N GLN A 35 -13.09 -11.62 12.21
CA GLN A 35 -12.33 -12.84 12.05
C GLN A 35 -12.99 -13.96 12.87
N PRO A 36 -13.57 -14.98 12.23
CA PRO A 36 -14.12 -16.13 12.95
C PRO A 36 -13.05 -16.85 13.77
N ALA A 37 -13.38 -17.23 15.00
CA ALA A 37 -12.49 -18.03 15.85
C ALA A 37 -12.33 -19.47 15.36
N ASN A 38 -13.33 -19.99 14.63
CA ASN A 38 -13.33 -21.33 14.06
C ASN A 38 -12.61 -21.33 12.72
N SER A 39 -11.63 -22.23 12.55
CA SER A 39 -10.79 -22.34 11.35
C SER A 39 -11.60 -22.63 10.06
N ASN A 40 -12.64 -23.46 10.15
CA ASN A 40 -13.47 -23.81 9.00
C ASN A 40 -14.33 -22.62 8.56
N LEU A 41 -14.88 -21.85 9.51
CA LEU A 41 -15.62 -20.64 9.22
C LEU A 41 -14.70 -19.55 8.65
N LEU A 42 -13.47 -19.45 9.14
CA LEU A 42 -12.48 -18.54 8.59
C LEU A 42 -12.16 -18.88 7.12
N LYS A 43 -11.89 -20.16 6.85
CA LYS A 43 -11.62 -20.62 5.48
C LYS A 43 -12.79 -20.31 4.54
N TYR A 44 -14.01 -20.64 4.95
CA TYR A 44 -15.20 -20.30 4.18
C TYR A 44 -15.35 -18.79 3.92
N ALA A 45 -15.10 -17.96 4.94
CA ALA A 45 -15.16 -16.52 4.80
C ALA A 45 -14.11 -15.99 3.82
N LEU A 46 -12.89 -16.56 3.83
CA LEU A 46 -11.82 -16.17 2.89
C LEU A 46 -12.11 -16.59 1.46
N GLU A 47 -12.66 -17.81 1.25
CA GLU A 47 -13.06 -18.30 -0.08
C GLU A 47 -14.15 -17.43 -0.72
N ASN A 48 -15.04 -16.82 0.09
CA ASN A 48 -16.08 -15.93 -0.38
C ASN A 48 -15.64 -14.45 -0.52
N LEU A 49 -14.50 -14.08 0.03
CA LEU A 49 -13.93 -12.74 -0.11
C LEU A 49 -13.09 -12.67 -1.40
N THR A 50 -13.75 -12.63 -2.54
CA THR A 50 -13.07 -12.51 -3.83
C THR A 50 -12.56 -11.10 -4.09
N GLU A 51 -11.70 -10.92 -5.09
CA GLU A 51 -11.22 -9.59 -5.51
C GLU A 51 -12.33 -8.68 -6.03
N ASP A 52 -13.45 -9.26 -6.47
CA ASP A 52 -14.64 -8.55 -6.92
C ASP A 52 -15.60 -8.14 -5.79
N HIS A 53 -15.31 -8.57 -4.57
CA HIS A 53 -16.13 -8.22 -3.41
C HIS A 53 -16.10 -6.69 -3.16
N GLU A 54 -17.23 -6.10 -2.79
CA GLU A 54 -17.40 -4.65 -2.59
C GLU A 54 -16.34 -4.05 -1.63
N ILE A 55 -16.04 -4.77 -0.54
CA ILE A 55 -15.00 -4.35 0.41
C ILE A 55 -13.64 -4.21 -0.28
N ILE A 56 -13.29 -5.16 -1.15
CA ILE A 56 -12.01 -5.15 -1.85
C ILE A 56 -11.98 -4.04 -2.90
N LYS A 57 -13.04 -3.84 -3.66
CA LYS A 57 -13.17 -2.73 -4.61
C LYS A 57 -12.96 -1.38 -3.93
N ASN A 58 -13.63 -1.14 -2.82
CA ASN A 58 -13.47 0.08 -2.02
C ASN A 58 -12.03 0.27 -1.52
N ARG A 59 -11.36 -0.81 -1.10
CA ARG A 59 -9.96 -0.75 -0.67
C ARG A 59 -9.00 -0.48 -1.83
N LYS A 60 -9.24 -1.09 -3.00
CA LYS A 60 -8.48 -0.78 -4.24
C LYS A 60 -8.60 0.70 -4.61
N GLU A 61 -9.79 1.29 -4.52
CA GLU A 61 -9.99 2.72 -4.77
C GLU A 61 -9.23 3.61 -3.76
N HIS A 62 -9.22 3.24 -2.48
CA HIS A 62 -8.45 3.97 -1.48
C HIS A 62 -6.95 3.91 -1.76
N LEU A 63 -6.41 2.73 -2.09
CA LEU A 63 -5.01 2.57 -2.45
C LEU A 63 -4.67 3.35 -3.72
N SER A 64 -5.55 3.32 -4.72
CA SER A 64 -5.38 4.08 -5.97
C SER A 64 -5.26 5.59 -5.69
N ARG A 65 -6.19 6.16 -4.91
CA ARG A 65 -6.14 7.58 -4.51
C ARG A 65 -4.88 7.93 -3.73
N TYR A 66 -4.46 7.05 -2.84
CA TYR A 66 -3.22 7.23 -2.08
C TYR A 66 -2.00 7.28 -3.00
N LEU A 67 -1.84 6.30 -3.91
CA LEU A 67 -0.72 6.25 -4.85
C LEU A 67 -0.70 7.43 -5.81
N VAL A 68 -1.88 7.85 -6.33
CA VAL A 68 -1.98 9.07 -7.16
C VAL A 68 -1.53 10.30 -6.37
N ASN A 69 -1.96 10.45 -5.12
CA ASN A 69 -1.51 11.56 -4.28
C ASN A 69 0.01 11.55 -4.08
N LEU A 70 0.60 10.39 -3.81
CA LEU A 70 2.05 10.24 -3.65
C LEU A 70 2.84 10.76 -4.85
N VAL A 71 2.38 10.46 -6.07
CA VAL A 71 3.14 10.79 -7.29
C VAL A 71 2.81 12.16 -7.86
N THR A 72 1.66 12.77 -7.49
CA THR A 72 1.20 14.03 -8.09
C THR A 72 1.23 15.23 -7.16
N LYS A 73 1.08 15.02 -5.84
CA LYS A 73 1.00 16.13 -4.87
C LYS A 73 2.38 16.62 -4.45
N PRO A 74 2.52 17.91 -4.06
CA PRO A 74 3.76 18.42 -3.50
C PRO A 74 4.06 17.78 -2.13
N TYR A 75 5.35 17.60 -1.83
CA TYR A 75 5.83 17.11 -0.54
C TYR A 75 6.00 18.27 0.42
N ASP A 76 4.91 18.69 1.04
CA ASP A 76 4.82 19.74 2.05
C ASP A 76 4.33 19.18 3.40
N GLY A 77 4.14 20.05 4.38
CA GLY A 77 3.64 19.65 5.70
C GLY A 77 2.28 18.95 5.65
N LYS A 78 1.41 19.27 4.68
CA LYS A 78 0.10 18.60 4.50
C LYS A 78 0.28 17.17 4.03
N MET A 79 1.24 16.92 3.13
CA MET A 79 1.58 15.58 2.68
C MET A 79 2.15 14.75 3.82
N VAL A 80 3.04 15.31 4.65
CA VAL A 80 3.57 14.59 5.83
C VAL A 80 2.44 14.20 6.79
N THR A 81 1.52 15.12 7.10
CA THR A 81 0.34 14.84 7.94
C THR A 81 -0.54 13.74 7.33
N TYR A 82 -0.74 13.76 6.02
CA TYR A 82 -1.51 12.76 5.31
C TYR A 82 -0.84 11.36 5.39
N LEU A 83 0.46 11.29 5.14
CA LEU A 83 1.23 10.02 5.19
C LEU A 83 1.28 9.46 6.61
N ASP A 84 1.41 10.33 7.62
CA ASP A 84 1.36 9.95 9.02
C ASP A 84 0.00 9.32 9.39
N MET A 85 -1.09 9.95 8.95
CA MET A 85 -2.44 9.40 9.14
C MET A 85 -2.59 8.03 8.45
N VAL A 86 -2.06 7.88 7.24
CA VAL A 86 -2.06 6.58 6.52
C VAL A 86 -1.32 5.51 7.31
N GLY A 87 -0.18 5.84 7.92
CA GLY A 87 0.52 4.91 8.81
C GLY A 87 -0.35 4.52 10.02
N LYS A 88 -0.95 5.51 10.66
CA LYS A 88 -1.77 5.33 11.86
C LYS A 88 -2.98 4.41 11.64
N ILE A 89 -3.68 4.50 10.49
CA ILE A 89 -4.89 3.69 10.22
C ILE A 89 -4.63 2.20 10.10
N HIS A 90 -3.38 1.77 9.92
CA HIS A 90 -3.00 0.36 9.89
C HIS A 90 -2.72 -0.22 11.29
N THR A 91 -2.85 0.59 12.34
CA THR A 91 -2.64 0.22 13.73
C THR A 91 -3.90 0.42 14.56
N SER A 92 -3.96 -0.15 15.75
CA SER A 92 -5.04 0.07 16.72
C SER A 92 -5.19 1.53 17.18
N LYS A 93 -4.19 2.39 16.89
CA LYS A 93 -4.17 3.81 17.30
C LYS A 93 -5.13 4.70 16.49
N ALA A 94 -5.71 4.22 15.40
CA ALA A 94 -6.62 4.97 14.53
C ALA A 94 -8.10 4.64 14.70
N GLY A 95 -8.50 4.10 15.82
CA GLY A 95 -9.91 3.96 16.20
C GLY A 95 -10.56 2.61 15.91
N ASN A 96 -9.94 1.68 15.17
CA ASN A 96 -10.42 0.31 15.10
C ASN A 96 -9.40 -0.65 15.73
N PRO A 97 -9.59 -1.03 17.02
CA PRO A 97 -8.65 -1.91 17.72
C PRO A 97 -8.53 -3.32 17.09
N LYS A 98 -9.46 -3.70 16.21
CA LYS A 98 -9.44 -4.97 15.49
C LYS A 98 -8.60 -4.95 14.21
N THR A 99 -8.16 -3.76 13.77
CA THR A 99 -7.38 -3.60 12.53
C THR A 99 -5.95 -3.24 12.88
N THR A 100 -5.16 -4.22 13.27
CA THR A 100 -3.70 -4.06 13.37
C THR A 100 -3.06 -4.98 12.35
N ILE A 101 -2.50 -4.38 11.30
CA ILE A 101 -1.71 -5.11 10.32
C ILE A 101 -0.32 -5.35 10.95
N PRO A 102 0.21 -6.57 11.01
CA PRO A 102 1.55 -6.83 11.54
C PRO A 102 2.62 -6.02 10.78
N LEU A 103 3.58 -5.43 11.51
CA LEU A 103 4.64 -4.62 10.92
C LEU A 103 5.42 -5.38 9.83
N VAL A 104 5.67 -6.67 10.05
CA VAL A 104 6.35 -7.52 9.06
C VAL A 104 5.59 -7.58 7.73
N GLN A 105 4.27 -7.61 7.76
CA GLN A 105 3.45 -7.61 6.55
C GLN A 105 3.44 -6.23 5.88
N MET A 106 3.43 -5.14 6.66
CA MET A 106 3.57 -3.79 6.11
C MET A 106 4.91 -3.60 5.41
N ASN A 107 6.01 -4.03 6.01
CA ASN A 107 7.33 -3.94 5.41
C ASN A 107 7.47 -4.84 4.17
N ALA A 108 6.89 -6.04 4.18
CA ALA A 108 6.85 -6.91 3.01
C ALA A 108 6.07 -6.27 1.85
N LEU A 109 4.91 -5.64 2.14
CA LEU A 109 4.14 -4.91 1.14
C LEU A 109 4.92 -3.71 0.58
N MET A 110 5.62 -2.96 1.44
CA MET A 110 6.47 -1.84 1.01
C MET A 110 7.58 -2.31 0.06
N GLY A 111 8.22 -3.46 0.37
CA GLY A 111 9.21 -4.09 -0.51
C GLY A 111 8.63 -4.48 -1.86
N PHE A 112 7.46 -5.10 -1.88
CA PHE A 112 6.75 -5.48 -3.12
C PHE A 112 6.40 -4.26 -3.98
N VAL A 113 5.81 -3.22 -3.36
CA VAL A 113 5.47 -1.97 -4.06
C VAL A 113 6.73 -1.28 -4.60
N SER A 114 7.81 -1.29 -3.82
CA SER A 114 9.10 -0.73 -4.24
C SER A 114 9.62 -1.39 -5.51
N ASP A 115 9.68 -2.72 -5.53
CA ASP A 115 10.14 -3.47 -6.71
C ASP A 115 9.26 -3.20 -7.93
N ALA A 116 7.93 -3.26 -7.77
CA ALA A 116 7.00 -3.01 -8.86
C ALA A 116 7.16 -1.60 -9.47
N ILE A 117 7.41 -0.58 -8.67
CA ILE A 117 7.63 0.79 -9.16
C ILE A 117 9.02 0.92 -9.81
N ILE A 118 10.06 0.28 -9.28
CA ILE A 118 11.38 0.26 -9.91
C ILE A 118 11.27 -0.34 -11.31
N GLN A 119 10.65 -1.51 -11.46
CA GLN A 119 10.43 -2.15 -12.75
C GLN A 119 9.63 -1.26 -13.70
N THR A 120 8.61 -0.58 -13.18
CA THR A 120 7.83 0.38 -13.96
C THR A 120 8.68 1.54 -14.46
N ILE A 121 9.50 2.15 -13.60
CA ILE A 121 10.37 3.27 -14.00
C ILE A 121 11.36 2.83 -15.10
N LEU A 122 11.95 1.64 -14.95
CA LEU A 122 12.88 1.07 -15.93
C LEU A 122 12.20 0.80 -17.29
N SER A 123 10.89 0.52 -17.30
CA SER A 123 10.13 0.26 -18.54
C SER A 123 9.71 1.53 -19.29
N LEU A 124 9.84 2.72 -18.70
CA LEU A 124 9.36 3.98 -19.28
C LEU A 124 10.25 4.57 -20.39
N ASN A 125 11.35 3.89 -20.76
CA ASN A 125 12.30 4.36 -21.77
C ASN A 125 12.79 5.81 -21.55
N LEU A 126 13.02 6.19 -20.29
CA LEU A 126 13.57 7.48 -19.91
C LEU A 126 15.05 7.57 -20.32
N ASP A 127 15.56 8.77 -20.55
CA ASP A 127 17.01 8.93 -20.63
C ASP A 127 17.67 8.60 -19.28
N ARG A 128 18.94 8.21 -19.31
CA ARG A 128 19.69 7.76 -18.11
C ARG A 128 19.63 8.76 -16.94
N LYS A 129 19.64 10.07 -17.25
CA LYS A 129 19.59 11.12 -16.22
C LYS A 129 18.21 11.17 -15.58
N GLN A 130 17.16 11.15 -16.38
CA GLN A 130 15.78 11.15 -15.92
C GLN A 130 15.46 9.87 -15.11
N GLU A 131 15.89 8.72 -15.62
CA GLU A 131 15.73 7.43 -14.93
C GLU A 131 16.38 7.45 -13.55
N THR A 132 17.66 7.83 -13.46
CA THR A 132 18.39 7.91 -12.19
C THR A 132 17.76 8.90 -11.22
N GLN A 133 17.32 10.07 -11.71
CA GLN A 133 16.66 11.07 -10.87
C GLN A 133 15.31 10.58 -10.35
N THR A 134 14.54 9.87 -11.18
CA THR A 134 13.22 9.33 -10.81
C THR A 134 13.36 8.22 -9.77
N LEU A 135 14.28 7.27 -9.98
CA LEU A 135 14.58 6.21 -9.03
C LEU A 135 15.06 6.78 -7.68
N SER A 136 15.98 7.75 -7.71
CA SER A 136 16.49 8.39 -6.48
C SER A 136 15.38 9.12 -5.70
N ALA A 137 14.53 9.85 -6.41
CA ALA A 137 13.41 10.55 -5.79
C ALA A 137 12.39 9.59 -5.17
N PHE A 138 12.07 8.53 -5.89
CA PHE A 138 11.16 7.51 -5.42
C PHE A 138 11.70 6.77 -4.19
N ASN A 139 12.99 6.39 -4.21
CA ASN A 139 13.64 5.75 -3.07
C ASN A 139 13.56 6.63 -1.81
N LYS A 140 13.85 7.94 -1.93
CA LYS A 140 13.72 8.87 -0.79
C LYS A 140 12.29 8.93 -0.26
N LEU A 141 11.31 8.98 -1.16
CA LEU A 141 9.90 8.96 -0.80
C LEU A 141 9.52 7.71 -0.02
N LEU A 142 9.94 6.54 -0.50
CA LEU A 142 9.65 5.26 0.18
C LEU A 142 10.21 5.22 1.60
N TRP A 143 11.42 5.71 1.82
CA TRP A 143 12.00 5.74 3.16
C TRP A 143 11.27 6.69 4.09
N VAL A 144 10.88 7.89 3.63
CA VAL A 144 10.05 8.81 4.42
C VAL A 144 8.71 8.17 4.77
N GLN A 145 8.06 7.54 3.79
CA GLN A 145 6.79 6.85 4.00
C GLN A 145 6.93 5.69 4.98
N ASN A 146 7.97 4.88 4.83
CA ASN A 146 8.23 3.75 5.71
C ASN A 146 8.47 4.20 7.15
N ASP A 147 9.20 5.28 7.37
CA ASP A 147 9.40 5.88 8.69
C ASP A 147 8.07 6.33 9.31
N LEU A 148 7.27 7.08 8.55
CA LEU A 148 5.96 7.57 8.99
C LEU A 148 4.96 6.44 9.31
N ILE A 149 5.08 5.29 8.66
CA ILE A 149 4.29 4.10 8.97
C ILE A 149 4.82 3.42 10.23
N ASN A 150 6.12 3.13 10.26
CA ASN A 150 6.75 2.31 11.30
C ASN A 150 6.68 2.96 12.69
N ARG A 151 6.73 4.28 12.79
CA ARG A 151 6.66 5.00 14.08
C ARG A 151 5.37 4.74 14.85
N HIS A 152 4.29 4.32 14.18
CA HIS A 152 3.02 3.97 14.83
C HIS A 152 3.03 2.58 15.46
N TYR A 153 4.01 1.75 15.14
CA TYR A 153 4.21 0.41 15.71
C TYR A 153 5.12 0.42 16.94
N SER A 154 5.86 1.53 17.16
CA SER A 154 6.63 1.72 18.39
C SER A 154 5.68 2.00 19.56
N ASN A 155 5.98 1.41 20.73
CA ASN A 155 5.27 1.65 21.98
C ASN A 155 5.60 3.04 22.54
#